data_68369ce7494b9e9f2e9e33dccb8b8fa6
#
_entry.id   68369ce7494b9e9f2e9e33dccb8b8fa6
#
_cell.length_a   1.000
_cell.length_b   1.000
_cell.length_c   1.000
_cell.angle_alpha   90.00
_cell.angle_beta   90.00
_cell.angle_gamma   90.00
#
_symmetry.space_group_name_H-M   'P 1'
#
loop_
_entity.id
_entity.type
_entity.pdbx_description
1 polymer ?
#
loop_
_entity_poly.entity_id
_entity_poly.type
_entity_poly.pdbx_seq_one_letter_code
_entity_poly.pdbx_strand_id
1 'polypeptide(L)'
;MKAQSIRAIAIATLLLGFVVVQAARAQQPPQQRGPSTAEERARAVKVAHQLEDDPLAKDAKDNREWVIQWIVDIPDITVNVCFEYFGKMPNPPRGHSKEIVRQMIISSAAFMIEHPDKVKDEQAIATAGLLGSLKAYQTILKGETDARWPYLDKVVQMRDQGKLDEFVSDTRRKCAQDGQEPDPDTMRADAR
;
A
#
# COMPACT_ATOMS: atom_id res chain seq x y z
N MET A 1 11.01 66.38 32.12
CA MET A 1 11.54 65.39 31.17
C MET A 1 11.79 64.01 31.78
N LYS A 2 10.95 63.47 32.69
CA LYS A 2 11.12 62.13 33.32
C LYS A 2 9.94 61.18 33.19
N ALA A 3 8.85 61.64 32.58
CA ALA A 3 7.62 60.79 32.46
C ALA A 3 7.47 60.01 31.14
N GLN A 4 8.29 60.27 30.13
CA GLN A 4 8.22 59.58 28.82
C GLN A 4 9.03 58.29 28.73
N SER A 5 10.05 58.10 29.56
CA SER A 5 10.93 56.93 29.52
C SER A 5 10.30 55.66 30.14
N ILE A 6 9.35 55.81 31.05
CA ILE A 6 8.71 54.66 31.73
C ILE A 6 7.65 53.95 30.83
N ARG A 7 7.00 54.72 29.93
CA ARG A 7 6.00 54.15 29.03
C ARG A 7 6.57 53.33 27.87
N ALA A 8 7.81 53.63 27.46
CA ALA A 8 8.48 52.91 26.39
C ALA A 8 8.98 51.51 26.82
N ILE A 9 9.38 51.34 28.09
CA ILE A 9 9.88 50.07 28.63
C ILE A 9 8.74 49.08 28.87
N ALA A 10 7.53 49.53 29.25
CA ALA A 10 6.39 48.67 29.51
C ALA A 10 5.80 48.05 28.21
N ILE A 11 5.93 48.73 27.08
CA ILE A 11 5.43 48.21 25.77
C ILE A 11 6.42 47.19 25.19
N ALA A 12 7.71 47.34 25.41
CA ALA A 12 8.71 46.39 24.89
C ALA A 12 8.66 45.03 25.58
N THR A 13 8.34 45.00 26.89
CA THR A 13 8.19 43.73 27.64
C THR A 13 6.92 42.98 27.32
N LEU A 14 5.84 43.65 26.89
CA LEU A 14 4.58 42.98 26.50
C LEU A 14 4.68 42.27 25.13
N LEU A 15 5.53 42.80 24.23
CA LEU A 15 5.72 42.19 22.88
C LEU A 15 6.63 40.96 22.90
N LEU A 16 7.56 40.84 23.84
CA LEU A 16 8.41 39.63 23.96
C LEU A 16 7.65 38.42 24.53
N GLY A 17 6.60 38.64 25.32
CA GLY A 17 5.80 37.53 25.89
C GLY A 17 4.92 36.83 24.89
N PHE A 18 4.57 37.45 23.74
CA PHE A 18 3.64 36.88 22.77
C PHE A 18 4.31 35.94 21.75
N VAL A 19 5.62 36.04 21.55
CA VAL A 19 6.35 35.25 20.57
C VAL A 19 6.69 33.86 21.11
N VAL A 20 6.81 33.67 22.42
CA VAL A 20 7.21 32.36 23.01
C VAL A 20 6.08 31.35 23.06
N VAL A 21 4.81 31.79 23.05
CA VAL A 21 3.64 30.88 23.11
C VAL A 21 3.33 30.20 21.77
N GLN A 22 3.78 30.74 20.65
CA GLN A 22 3.53 30.16 19.33
C GLN A 22 4.53 29.06 18.96
N ALA A 23 5.74 29.06 19.54
CA ALA A 23 6.76 28.03 19.25
C ALA A 23 6.45 26.65 19.87
N ALA A 24 5.62 26.60 20.91
CA ALA A 24 5.27 25.33 21.60
C ALA A 24 4.20 24.51 20.88
N ARG A 25 3.53 25.03 19.84
CA ARG A 25 2.52 24.30 19.05
C ARG A 25 3.08 23.51 17.87
N ALA A 26 4.34 23.67 17.53
CA ALA A 26 4.94 23.08 16.33
C ALA A 26 5.55 21.68 16.55
N GLN A 27 5.44 21.08 17.73
CA GLN A 27 6.10 19.80 18.05
C GLN A 27 5.17 18.78 18.70
N GLN A 28 3.91 18.72 18.31
CA GLN A 28 3.16 17.51 18.60
C GLN A 28 3.60 16.44 17.60
N PRO A 29 4.17 15.29 18.07
CA PRO A 29 4.42 14.17 17.18
C PRO A 29 3.11 13.78 16.50
N PRO A 30 3.14 13.34 15.23
CA PRO A 30 1.94 12.87 14.55
C PRO A 30 1.25 11.85 15.45
N GLN A 31 0.00 12.11 15.77
CA GLN A 31 -0.79 11.26 16.65
C GLN A 31 -0.93 9.93 15.94
N GLN A 32 -0.20 8.91 16.39
CA GLN A 32 -0.27 7.57 15.82
C GLN A 32 -1.71 7.08 15.97
N ARG A 33 -2.31 6.73 14.85
CA ARG A 33 -3.63 6.12 14.81
C ARG A 33 -3.62 4.78 15.56
N GLY A 34 -4.69 4.48 16.29
CA GLY A 34 -4.89 3.20 16.94
C GLY A 34 -5.16 2.07 15.91
N PRO A 35 -5.25 0.81 16.40
CA PRO A 35 -5.61 -0.35 15.59
C PRO A 35 -6.93 -0.15 14.83
N SER A 36 -7.13 -0.93 13.77
CA SER A 36 -8.36 -0.91 12.98
C SER A 36 -9.57 -1.36 13.78
N THR A 37 -10.73 -0.73 13.55
CA THR A 37 -12.00 -1.13 14.15
C THR A 37 -12.67 -2.27 13.37
N ALA A 38 -13.65 -2.95 13.98
CA ALA A 38 -14.42 -4.01 13.33
C ALA A 38 -15.19 -3.49 12.12
N GLU A 39 -15.76 -2.28 12.21
CA GLU A 39 -16.50 -1.62 11.13
C GLU A 39 -15.60 -1.27 9.95
N GLU A 40 -14.39 -0.78 10.24
CA GLU A 40 -13.40 -0.47 9.20
C GLU A 40 -12.95 -1.73 8.47
N ARG A 41 -12.67 -2.81 9.21
CA ARG A 41 -12.32 -4.11 8.64
C ARG A 41 -13.43 -4.66 7.75
N ALA A 42 -14.67 -4.64 8.21
CA ALA A 42 -15.82 -5.07 7.43
C ALA A 42 -15.98 -4.23 6.15
N ARG A 43 -15.79 -2.91 6.24
CA ARG A 43 -15.78 -2.03 5.06
C ARG A 43 -14.64 -2.37 4.10
N ALA A 44 -13.44 -2.60 4.59
CA ALA A 44 -12.27 -2.92 3.78
C ALA A 44 -12.47 -4.24 2.99
N VAL A 45 -12.97 -5.28 3.63
CA VAL A 45 -13.32 -6.54 2.98
C VAL A 45 -14.39 -6.34 1.90
N LYS A 46 -15.47 -5.62 2.22
CA LYS A 46 -16.52 -5.31 1.24
C LYS A 46 -15.97 -4.57 0.04
N VAL A 47 -15.15 -3.55 0.26
CA VAL A 47 -14.52 -2.76 -0.81
C VAL A 47 -13.58 -3.64 -1.65
N ALA A 48 -12.80 -4.51 -1.04
CA ALA A 48 -11.91 -5.42 -1.75
C ALA A 48 -12.68 -6.27 -2.76
N HIS A 49 -13.74 -6.93 -2.34
CA HIS A 49 -14.56 -7.77 -3.22
C HIS A 49 -15.32 -6.96 -4.28
N GLN A 50 -15.83 -5.77 -3.93
CA GLN A 50 -16.44 -4.88 -4.93
C GLN A 50 -15.45 -4.49 -6.04
N LEU A 51 -14.20 -4.16 -5.68
CA LEU A 51 -13.17 -3.81 -6.64
C LEU A 51 -12.65 -5.00 -7.47
N GLU A 52 -12.78 -6.23 -6.97
CA GLU A 52 -12.55 -7.44 -7.74
C GLU A 52 -13.63 -7.70 -8.78
N ASP A 53 -14.90 -7.46 -8.41
CA ASP A 53 -16.07 -7.73 -9.25
C ASP A 53 -16.31 -6.61 -10.28
N ASP A 54 -16.11 -5.36 -9.91
CA ASP A 54 -16.25 -4.18 -10.78
C ASP A 54 -15.16 -3.14 -10.48
N PRO A 55 -13.93 -3.38 -10.98
CA PRO A 55 -12.78 -2.52 -10.71
C PRO A 55 -12.87 -1.12 -11.32
N LEU A 56 -13.80 -0.88 -12.25
CA LEU A 56 -14.01 0.38 -12.94
C LEU A 56 -15.35 1.04 -12.60
N ALA A 57 -16.06 0.56 -11.58
CA ALA A 57 -17.27 1.17 -11.07
C ALA A 57 -17.08 2.68 -10.81
N LYS A 58 -18.16 3.44 -10.84
CA LYS A 58 -18.15 4.91 -10.67
C LYS A 58 -17.42 5.36 -9.39
N ASP A 59 -17.55 4.60 -8.31
CA ASP A 59 -16.95 4.85 -7.00
C ASP A 59 -15.65 4.05 -6.74
N ALA A 60 -15.19 3.25 -7.72
CA ALA A 60 -14.03 2.38 -7.56
C ALA A 60 -12.76 3.16 -7.23
N LYS A 61 -12.56 4.35 -7.81
CA LYS A 61 -11.41 5.19 -7.53
C LYS A 61 -11.37 5.62 -6.06
N ASP A 62 -12.47 6.18 -5.56
CA ASP A 62 -12.55 6.70 -4.19
C ASP A 62 -12.46 5.56 -3.17
N ASN A 63 -13.09 4.43 -3.45
CA ASN A 63 -13.01 3.22 -2.64
C ASN A 63 -11.58 2.67 -2.58
N ARG A 64 -10.87 2.64 -3.70
CA ARG A 64 -9.47 2.18 -3.78
C ARG A 64 -8.53 3.13 -3.02
N GLU A 65 -8.69 4.42 -3.19
CA GLU A 65 -7.91 5.43 -2.46
C GLU A 65 -8.16 5.31 -0.96
N TRP A 66 -9.42 5.19 -0.54
CA TRP A 66 -9.75 5.00 0.87
C TRP A 66 -9.09 3.77 1.47
N VAL A 67 -9.22 2.58 0.84
CA VAL A 67 -8.70 1.34 1.44
C VAL A 67 -7.18 1.31 1.46
N ILE A 68 -6.50 1.83 0.43
CA ILE A 68 -5.03 1.92 0.41
C ILE A 68 -4.56 2.86 1.52
N GLN A 69 -5.15 4.06 1.65
CA GLN A 69 -4.79 4.98 2.72
C GLN A 69 -5.05 4.38 4.09
N TRP A 70 -6.18 3.70 4.26
CA TRP A 70 -6.52 3.02 5.50
C TRP A 70 -5.47 1.96 5.88
N ILE A 71 -5.03 1.11 4.93
CA ILE A 71 -3.96 0.11 5.17
C ILE A 71 -2.66 0.79 5.62
N VAL A 72 -2.30 1.94 5.04
CA VAL A 72 -1.10 2.69 5.41
C VAL A 72 -1.20 3.27 6.84
N ASP A 73 -2.40 3.69 7.24
CA ASP A 73 -2.61 4.40 8.51
C ASP A 73 -2.72 3.47 9.72
N ILE A 74 -3.15 2.21 9.54
CA ILE A 74 -3.36 1.26 10.65
C ILE A 74 -2.08 0.49 10.99
N PRO A 75 -1.80 0.23 12.28
CA PRO A 75 -0.59 -0.48 12.70
C PRO A 75 -0.73 -2.01 12.71
N ASP A 76 -1.94 -2.55 12.57
CA ASP A 76 -2.26 -3.94 12.87
C ASP A 76 -2.47 -4.84 11.64
N ILE A 77 -2.36 -4.28 10.43
CA ILE A 77 -2.34 -5.02 9.17
C ILE A 77 -1.16 -4.52 8.33
N THR A 78 -0.22 -5.42 8.04
CA THR A 78 0.92 -5.10 7.17
C THR A 78 0.90 -6.03 5.97
N VAL A 79 0.83 -5.47 4.77
CA VAL A 79 0.88 -6.22 3.51
C VAL A 79 2.26 -6.05 2.87
N ASN A 80 2.99 -7.15 2.72
CA ASN A 80 4.25 -7.18 1.99
C ASN A 80 3.96 -7.34 0.49
N VAL A 81 4.45 -6.42 -0.33
CA VAL A 81 4.24 -6.43 -1.77
C VAL A 81 5.53 -6.77 -2.49
N CYS A 82 5.44 -7.74 -3.39
CA CYS A 82 6.50 -8.05 -4.32
C CYS A 82 6.00 -7.78 -5.75
N PHE A 83 6.66 -6.90 -6.46
CA PHE A 83 6.25 -6.52 -7.82
C PHE A 83 6.57 -7.58 -8.88
N GLU A 84 7.43 -8.55 -8.57
CA GLU A 84 7.78 -9.67 -9.45
C GLU A 84 6.57 -10.54 -9.87
N TYR A 85 5.49 -10.52 -9.08
CA TYR A 85 4.22 -11.15 -9.46
C TYR A 85 3.60 -10.59 -10.75
N PHE A 86 3.97 -9.37 -11.12
CA PHE A 86 3.48 -8.68 -12.31
C PHE A 86 4.51 -8.66 -13.45
N GLY A 87 5.70 -9.24 -13.21
CA GLY A 87 6.82 -9.17 -14.13
C GLY A 87 7.23 -7.73 -14.40
N LYS A 88 7.73 -7.49 -15.60
CA LYS A 88 8.14 -6.13 -15.99
C LYS A 88 6.90 -5.25 -16.19
N MET A 89 6.77 -4.24 -15.35
CA MET A 89 5.70 -3.24 -15.49
C MET A 89 5.77 -2.57 -16.86
N PRO A 90 4.61 -2.35 -17.51
CA PRO A 90 4.56 -1.56 -18.73
C PRO A 90 5.10 -0.14 -18.49
N ASN A 91 5.99 0.32 -19.34
CA ASN A 91 6.52 1.69 -19.32
C ASN A 91 6.34 2.33 -20.70
N PRO A 92 5.53 3.39 -20.85
CA PRO A 92 4.67 3.99 -19.81
C PRO A 92 3.59 3.02 -19.31
N PRO A 93 3.04 3.24 -18.10
CA PRO A 93 1.91 2.45 -17.60
C PRO A 93 0.77 2.48 -18.61
N ARG A 94 0.28 1.31 -19.02
CA ARG A 94 -0.81 1.18 -19.99
C ARG A 94 -2.05 0.63 -19.31
N GLY A 95 -3.21 1.04 -19.83
CA GLY A 95 -4.50 0.60 -19.31
C GLY A 95 -4.59 0.80 -17.79
N HIS A 96 -5.11 -0.18 -17.10
CA HIS A 96 -5.37 -0.18 -15.66
C HIS A 96 -4.31 -0.90 -14.84
N SER A 97 -3.02 -0.86 -15.26
CA SER A 97 -1.94 -1.57 -14.57
C SER A 97 -1.78 -1.17 -13.09
N LYS A 98 -2.00 0.12 -12.77
CA LYS A 98 -1.94 0.60 -11.39
C LYS A 98 -3.08 0.06 -10.53
N GLU A 99 -4.28 0.02 -11.08
CA GLU A 99 -5.47 -0.51 -10.43
C GLU A 99 -5.30 -2.01 -10.12
N ILE A 100 -4.79 -2.76 -11.10
CA ILE A 100 -4.55 -4.21 -10.98
C ILE A 100 -3.49 -4.50 -9.90
N VAL A 101 -2.39 -3.75 -9.86
CA VAL A 101 -1.34 -3.91 -8.84
C VAL A 101 -1.85 -3.55 -7.45
N ARG A 102 -2.59 -2.46 -7.31
CA ARG A 102 -3.18 -2.05 -6.04
C ARG A 102 -4.19 -3.07 -5.52
N GLN A 103 -4.89 -3.77 -6.43
CA GLN A 103 -5.82 -4.81 -6.02
C GLN A 103 -5.12 -5.94 -5.27
N MET A 104 -3.88 -6.28 -5.58
CA MET A 104 -3.13 -7.28 -4.82
C MET A 104 -3.01 -6.88 -3.34
N ILE A 105 -2.66 -5.63 -3.07
CA ILE A 105 -2.55 -5.12 -1.69
C ILE A 105 -3.89 -5.21 -0.98
N ILE A 106 -4.94 -4.77 -1.65
CA ILE A 106 -6.30 -4.70 -1.11
C ILE A 106 -6.83 -6.11 -0.81
N SER A 107 -6.69 -7.05 -1.76
CA SER A 107 -7.15 -8.43 -1.59
C SER A 107 -6.31 -9.19 -0.56
N SER A 108 -5.01 -8.91 -0.45
CA SER A 108 -4.17 -9.46 0.62
C SER A 108 -4.64 -9.02 2.01
N ALA A 109 -4.94 -7.72 2.17
CA ALA A 109 -5.46 -7.19 3.44
C ALA A 109 -6.84 -7.79 3.78
N ALA A 110 -7.74 -7.91 2.80
CA ALA A 110 -9.05 -8.54 2.98
C ALA A 110 -8.90 -10.00 3.44
N PHE A 111 -8.02 -10.77 2.80
CA PHE A 111 -7.74 -12.15 3.20
C PHE A 111 -7.24 -12.25 4.65
N MET A 112 -6.35 -11.38 5.09
CA MET A 112 -5.86 -11.36 6.47
C MET A 112 -6.97 -11.07 7.48
N ILE A 113 -7.94 -10.24 7.12
CA ILE A 113 -9.10 -9.92 7.97
C ILE A 113 -10.05 -11.13 8.06
N GLU A 114 -10.32 -11.78 6.93
CA GLU A 114 -11.24 -12.91 6.83
C GLU A 114 -10.65 -14.21 7.42
N HIS A 115 -9.30 -14.31 7.44
CA HIS A 115 -8.58 -15.50 7.91
C HIS A 115 -7.55 -15.14 8.98
N PRO A 116 -7.98 -14.75 10.18
CA PRO A 116 -7.07 -14.31 11.25
C PRO A 116 -6.11 -15.41 11.74
N ASP A 117 -6.44 -16.68 11.50
CA ASP A 117 -5.58 -17.83 11.73
C ASP A 117 -4.43 -17.95 10.73
N LYS A 118 -4.51 -17.28 9.56
CA LYS A 118 -3.52 -17.32 8.47
C LYS A 118 -2.73 -16.03 8.28
N VAL A 119 -2.78 -15.09 9.22
CA VAL A 119 -2.06 -13.80 9.10
C VAL A 119 -0.53 -13.93 9.04
N LYS A 120 0.01 -15.11 9.37
CA LYS A 120 1.45 -15.43 9.25
C LYS A 120 1.76 -16.33 8.04
N ASP A 121 0.75 -16.78 7.33
CA ASP A 121 0.90 -17.60 6.12
C ASP A 121 1.08 -16.69 4.91
N GLU A 122 2.33 -16.23 4.71
CA GLU A 122 2.65 -15.32 3.62
C GLU A 122 2.37 -15.93 2.24
N GLN A 123 2.42 -17.26 2.09
CA GLN A 123 2.07 -17.94 0.85
C GLN A 123 0.57 -17.77 0.56
N ALA A 124 -0.29 -18.05 1.53
CA ALA A 124 -1.72 -17.90 1.39
C ALA A 124 -2.13 -16.45 1.14
N ILE A 125 -1.52 -15.49 1.87
CA ILE A 125 -1.76 -14.05 1.71
C ILE A 125 -1.40 -13.60 0.28
N ALA A 126 -0.21 -13.97 -0.20
CA ALA A 126 0.23 -13.61 -1.55
C ALA A 126 -0.63 -14.25 -2.64
N THR A 127 -1.01 -15.51 -2.47
CA THR A 127 -1.92 -16.22 -3.39
C THR A 127 -3.28 -15.52 -3.46
N ALA A 128 -3.87 -15.17 -2.32
CA ALA A 128 -5.15 -14.47 -2.26
C ALA A 128 -5.07 -13.09 -2.93
N GLY A 129 -4.02 -12.31 -2.63
CA GLY A 129 -3.79 -11.01 -3.26
C GLY A 129 -3.67 -11.10 -4.78
N LEU A 130 -2.89 -12.08 -5.26
CA LEU A 130 -2.72 -12.30 -6.70
C LEU A 130 -4.02 -12.75 -7.37
N LEU A 131 -4.80 -13.63 -6.74
CA LEU A 131 -6.11 -14.06 -7.25
C LEU A 131 -7.07 -12.87 -7.40
N GLY A 132 -7.14 -11.97 -6.42
CA GLY A 132 -7.93 -10.74 -6.51
C GLY A 132 -7.48 -9.83 -7.65
N SER A 133 -6.15 -9.66 -7.85
CA SER A 133 -5.61 -8.92 -8.99
C SER A 133 -5.98 -9.54 -10.34
N LEU A 134 -5.88 -10.87 -10.46
CA LEU A 134 -6.24 -11.58 -11.70
C LEU A 134 -7.74 -11.49 -12.00
N LYS A 135 -8.59 -11.52 -10.96
CA LYS A 135 -10.03 -11.36 -11.10
C LYS A 135 -10.37 -9.95 -11.61
N ALA A 136 -9.82 -8.91 -11.00
CA ALA A 136 -9.98 -7.53 -11.46
C ALA A 136 -9.46 -7.35 -12.89
N TYR A 137 -8.27 -7.87 -13.21
CA TYR A 137 -7.70 -7.85 -14.56
C TYR A 137 -8.63 -8.46 -15.59
N GLN A 138 -9.13 -9.66 -15.34
CA GLN A 138 -10.05 -10.35 -16.25
C GLN A 138 -11.38 -9.61 -16.40
N THR A 139 -11.85 -8.95 -15.34
CA THR A 139 -13.07 -8.13 -15.40
C THR A 139 -12.86 -6.89 -16.26
N ILE A 140 -11.74 -6.20 -16.10
CA ILE A 140 -11.37 -5.05 -16.96
C ILE A 140 -11.33 -5.46 -18.44
N LEU A 141 -10.73 -6.60 -18.76
CA LEU A 141 -10.61 -7.08 -20.15
C LEU A 141 -11.95 -7.37 -20.83
N LYS A 142 -13.05 -7.57 -20.10
CA LYS A 142 -14.39 -7.74 -20.70
C LYS A 142 -14.88 -6.45 -21.36
N GLY A 143 -14.48 -5.28 -20.84
CA GLY A 143 -14.88 -3.97 -21.37
C GLY A 143 -13.76 -3.26 -22.13
N GLU A 144 -12.51 -3.46 -21.75
CA GLU A 144 -11.34 -2.73 -22.26
C GLU A 144 -10.24 -3.69 -22.71
N THR A 145 -10.33 -4.16 -23.96
CA THR A 145 -9.40 -5.15 -24.52
C THR A 145 -7.97 -4.62 -24.71
N ASP A 146 -7.78 -3.33 -24.80
CA ASP A 146 -6.49 -2.64 -24.88
C ASP A 146 -5.74 -2.61 -23.52
N ALA A 147 -6.42 -2.90 -22.42
CA ALA A 147 -5.81 -3.13 -21.11
C ALA A 147 -5.03 -4.45 -21.03
N ARG A 148 -4.91 -5.19 -22.13
CA ARG A 148 -4.27 -6.51 -22.14
C ARG A 148 -2.82 -6.48 -21.72
N TRP A 149 -2.50 -7.34 -20.74
CA TRP A 149 -1.16 -7.52 -20.20
C TRP A 149 -0.69 -8.96 -20.40
N PRO A 150 0.13 -9.23 -21.45
CA PRO A 150 0.51 -10.60 -21.83
C PRO A 150 1.18 -11.43 -20.73
N TYR A 151 1.84 -10.77 -19.79
CA TYR A 151 2.40 -11.45 -18.63
C TYR A 151 1.31 -11.99 -17.70
N LEU A 152 0.28 -11.19 -17.42
CA LEU A 152 -0.85 -11.63 -16.60
C LEU A 152 -1.68 -12.71 -17.30
N ASP A 153 -1.79 -12.69 -18.64
CA ASP A 153 -2.41 -13.78 -19.37
C ASP A 153 -1.73 -15.14 -19.08
N LYS A 154 -0.38 -15.16 -18.96
CA LYS A 154 0.36 -16.36 -18.60
C LYS A 154 0.11 -16.76 -17.15
N VAL A 155 0.01 -15.80 -16.23
CA VAL A 155 -0.31 -16.09 -14.82
C VAL A 155 -1.73 -16.65 -14.67
N VAL A 156 -2.68 -16.12 -15.44
CA VAL A 156 -4.05 -16.70 -15.54
C VAL A 156 -4.00 -18.15 -16.02
N GLN A 157 -3.21 -18.43 -17.06
CA GLN A 157 -3.05 -19.82 -17.54
C GLN A 157 -2.42 -20.72 -16.47
N MET A 158 -1.42 -20.26 -15.72
CA MET A 158 -0.83 -21.02 -14.61
C MET A 158 -1.89 -21.32 -13.53
N ARG A 159 -2.72 -20.35 -13.18
CA ARG A 159 -3.84 -20.55 -12.25
C ARG A 159 -4.79 -21.63 -12.76
N ASP A 160 -5.21 -21.55 -14.02
CA ASP A 160 -6.18 -22.47 -14.62
C ASP A 160 -5.60 -23.90 -14.76
N GLN A 161 -4.28 -24.03 -14.79
CA GLN A 161 -3.55 -25.30 -14.78
C GLN A 161 -3.23 -25.82 -13.37
N GLY A 162 -3.66 -25.13 -12.29
CA GLY A 162 -3.36 -25.50 -10.91
C GLY A 162 -1.90 -25.27 -10.49
N LYS A 163 -1.16 -24.41 -11.22
CA LYS A 163 0.27 -24.09 -10.98
C LYS A 163 0.49 -22.77 -10.26
N LEU A 164 -0.57 -22.11 -9.79
CA LEU A 164 -0.44 -20.80 -9.17
C LEU A 164 0.36 -20.83 -7.87
N ASP A 165 0.17 -21.86 -7.04
CA ASP A 165 0.87 -21.99 -5.77
C ASP A 165 2.39 -22.17 -5.96
N GLU A 166 2.80 -22.94 -6.96
CA GLU A 166 4.21 -23.09 -7.35
C GLU A 166 4.77 -21.73 -7.82
N PHE A 167 4.06 -21.05 -8.71
CA PHE A 167 4.45 -19.73 -9.20
C PHE A 167 4.60 -18.72 -8.05
N VAL A 168 3.65 -18.68 -7.12
CA VAL A 168 3.70 -17.77 -5.95
C VAL A 168 4.90 -18.11 -5.06
N SER A 169 5.12 -19.39 -4.76
CA SER A 169 6.27 -19.84 -3.95
C SER A 169 7.60 -19.44 -4.57
N ASP A 170 7.77 -19.66 -5.88
CA ASP A 170 9.00 -19.33 -6.61
C ASP A 170 9.25 -17.82 -6.65
N THR A 171 8.19 -17.05 -6.90
CA THR A 171 8.28 -15.60 -6.94
C THR A 171 8.63 -15.02 -5.57
N ARG A 172 8.03 -15.52 -4.48
CA ARG A 172 8.37 -15.11 -3.12
C ARG A 172 9.84 -15.34 -2.79
N ARG A 173 10.40 -16.50 -3.19
CA ARG A 173 11.84 -16.77 -2.98
C ARG A 173 12.72 -15.74 -3.69
N LYS A 174 12.38 -15.33 -4.91
CA LYS A 174 13.10 -14.28 -5.63
C LYS A 174 13.03 -12.94 -4.89
N CYS A 175 11.83 -12.53 -4.47
CA CYS A 175 11.67 -11.28 -3.71
C CYS A 175 12.47 -11.26 -2.40
N ALA A 176 12.58 -12.39 -1.71
CA ALA A 176 13.37 -12.49 -0.49
C ALA A 176 14.88 -12.36 -0.77
N GLN A 177 15.35 -12.82 -1.93
CA GLN A 177 16.75 -12.71 -2.35
C GLN A 177 17.10 -11.29 -2.80
N ASP A 178 16.21 -10.64 -3.55
CA ASP A 178 16.41 -9.25 -4.03
C ASP A 178 16.33 -8.21 -2.91
N GLY A 179 15.63 -8.51 -1.81
CA GLY A 179 15.56 -7.67 -0.60
C GLY A 179 16.73 -7.87 0.37
N GLN A 180 17.59 -8.85 0.16
CA GLN A 180 18.87 -8.96 0.87
C GLN A 180 19.89 -8.05 0.19
N GLU A 181 20.33 -7.03 0.94
CA GLU A 181 21.48 -6.20 0.53
C GLU A 181 22.65 -7.13 0.20
N PRO A 182 23.31 -6.97 -0.97
CA PRO A 182 24.42 -7.84 -1.34
C PRO A 182 25.47 -7.77 -0.24
N ASP A 183 25.94 -8.95 0.24
CA ASP A 183 26.96 -9.08 1.25
C ASP A 183 28.17 -8.20 0.85
N PRO A 184 28.59 -7.24 1.71
CA PRO A 184 29.73 -6.34 1.41
C PRO A 184 31.00 -7.07 1.03
N ASP A 185 31.17 -8.36 1.40
CA ASP A 185 32.32 -9.17 1.04
C ASP A 185 32.25 -9.72 -0.40
N THR A 186 31.06 -9.90 -1.00
CA THR A 186 30.92 -10.25 -2.41
C THR A 186 31.23 -9.07 -3.34
N MET A 187 30.95 -7.84 -2.93
CA MET A 187 31.33 -6.65 -3.72
C MET A 187 32.85 -6.41 -3.78
N ARG A 188 33.63 -6.97 -2.83
CA ARG A 188 35.10 -6.87 -2.85
C ARG A 188 35.78 -7.91 -3.72
N ALA A 189 35.09 -8.99 -4.07
CA ALA A 189 35.65 -10.07 -4.90
C ALA A 189 35.70 -9.69 -6.40
N ASP A 190 34.76 -8.88 -6.89
CA ASP A 190 34.68 -8.44 -8.28
C ASP A 190 35.55 -7.21 -8.62
N ALA A 191 36.24 -6.63 -7.63
CA ALA A 191 37.12 -5.46 -7.78
C ALA A 191 38.63 -5.79 -7.79
N ARG A 192 39.00 -7.08 -8.03
CA ARG A 192 40.43 -7.50 -8.13
C ARG A 192 40.80 -8.02 -9.48
#